data_567a65bd868b794ec4088aef88bfae5c
#
_entry.id   567a65bd868b794ec4088aef88bfae5c
#
_cell.length_a   1.000
_cell.length_b   1.000
_cell.length_c   1.000
_cell.angle_alpha   90.00
_cell.angle_beta   90.00
_cell.angle_gamma   90.00
#
_symmetry.space_group_name_H-M   'P 1'
#
loop_
_entity.id
_entity.type
_entity.pdbx_description
1 polymer ?
#
loop_
_entity_poly.entity_id
_entity_poly.type
_entity_poly.pdbx_seq_one_letter_code
_entity_poly.pdbx_strand_id
1 'polypeptide(L)' 'MPAALAAALAADPVASAGWERQAYSHRKEHARAITDAKAEDTRERRVAKAIAMLRGES' A
#
# COMPACT_ATOMS: atom_id res chain seq x y z
N MET A 1 -3.34 -6.33 -7.98
CA MET A 1 -2.58 -5.50 -7.04
C MET A 1 -1.47 -4.75 -7.78
N PRO A 2 -1.26 -3.45 -7.52
CA PRO A 2 -0.17 -2.71 -8.15
C PRO A 2 1.19 -3.30 -7.81
N ALA A 3 2.06 -3.39 -8.80
CA ALA A 3 3.40 -3.99 -8.61
C ALA A 3 4.23 -3.22 -7.57
N ALA A 4 4.10 -1.89 -7.55
CA ALA A 4 4.83 -1.06 -6.58
C ALA A 4 4.42 -1.38 -5.14
N LEU A 5 3.13 -1.59 -4.90
CA LEU A 5 2.64 -1.96 -3.58
C LEU A 5 3.08 -3.37 -3.20
N ALA A 6 2.98 -4.30 -4.13
CA ALA A 6 3.43 -5.68 -3.89
C ALA A 6 4.91 -5.74 -3.53
N ALA A 7 5.75 -4.97 -4.24
CA ALA A 7 7.18 -4.92 -3.95
C ALA A 7 7.45 -4.31 -2.57
N ALA A 8 6.74 -3.25 -2.21
CA ALA A 8 6.90 -2.61 -0.91
C ALA A 8 6.49 -3.53 0.24
N LEU A 9 5.39 -4.28 0.06
CA LEU A 9 4.94 -5.25 1.06
C LEU A 9 5.92 -6.40 1.21
N ALA A 10 6.49 -6.87 0.11
CA ALA A 10 7.48 -7.95 0.14
C ALA A 10 8.73 -7.54 0.91
N ALA A 11 9.08 -6.26 0.89
CA ALA A 11 10.25 -5.73 1.58
C ALA A 11 9.97 -5.35 3.03
N ASP A 12 8.72 -5.39 3.49
CA ASP A 12 8.35 -4.90 4.83
C ASP A 12 7.40 -5.90 5.52
N PRO A 13 7.94 -6.81 6.34
CA PRO A 13 7.12 -7.82 7.03
C PRO A 13 6.03 -7.22 7.93
N VAL A 14 6.29 -6.07 8.55
CA VAL A 14 5.31 -5.42 9.43
C VAL A 14 4.13 -4.90 8.61
N ALA A 15 4.42 -4.23 7.51
CA ALA A 15 3.37 -3.74 6.61
C ALA A 15 2.60 -4.90 5.98
N SER A 16 3.29 -5.98 5.62
CA SER A 16 2.67 -7.18 5.07
C SER A 16 1.68 -7.80 6.05
N ALA A 17 2.05 -7.90 7.32
CA ALA A 17 1.16 -8.39 8.36
C ALA A 17 -0.07 -7.48 8.51
N GLY A 18 0.13 -6.16 8.45
CA GLY A 18 -0.96 -5.20 8.47
C GLY A 18 -1.90 -5.36 7.28
N TRP A 19 -1.34 -5.62 6.11
CA TRP A 19 -2.12 -5.88 4.90
C TRP A 19 -3.02 -7.10 5.07
N GLU A 20 -2.48 -8.17 5.64
CA GLU A 20 -3.24 -9.40 5.89
C GLU A 20 -4.42 -9.17 6.82
N ARG A 21 -4.32 -8.22 7.75
CA ARG A 21 -5.38 -7.90 8.69
C ARG A 21 -6.44 -6.97 8.13
N GLN A 22 -6.20 -6.35 6.97
CA GLN A 22 -7.16 -5.42 6.37
C GLN A 22 -8.34 -6.16 5.77
N ALA A 23 -9.53 -5.55 5.87
CA ALA A 23 -10.69 -6.05 5.16
C ALA A 23 -10.46 -5.91 3.64
N TYR A 24 -11.10 -6.75 2.87
CA TYR A 24 -10.97 -6.75 1.41
C TYR A 24 -11.24 -5.37 0.80
N SER A 25 -12.26 -4.68 1.30
CA SER A 25 -12.62 -3.36 0.78
C SER A 25 -11.49 -2.35 1.01
N HIS A 26 -10.82 -2.41 2.17
CA HIS A 26 -9.69 -1.51 2.45
C HIS A 26 -8.50 -1.84 1.57
N ARG A 27 -8.22 -3.12 1.36
CA ARG A 27 -7.14 -3.53 0.45
C ARG A 27 -7.41 -3.04 -0.96
N LYS A 28 -8.64 -3.15 -1.40
CA LYS A 28 -9.07 -2.69 -2.72
C LYS A 28 -8.89 -1.18 -2.86
N GLU A 29 -9.24 -0.41 -1.83
CA GLU A 29 -9.08 1.04 -1.84
C GLU A 29 -7.63 1.46 -1.95
N HIS A 30 -6.73 0.83 -1.19
CA HIS A 30 -5.30 1.11 -1.29
C HIS A 30 -4.77 0.81 -2.69
N ALA A 31 -5.11 -0.34 -3.22
CA ALA A 31 -4.67 -0.75 -4.55
C ALA A 31 -5.17 0.23 -5.62
N ARG A 32 -6.43 0.64 -5.51
CA ARG A 32 -7.05 1.55 -6.46
C ARG A 32 -6.41 2.93 -6.41
N ALA A 33 -6.17 3.47 -5.21
CA ALA A 33 -5.53 4.77 -5.05
C ALA A 33 -4.15 4.81 -5.70
N ILE A 34 -3.39 3.74 -5.57
CA ILE A 34 -2.06 3.63 -6.18
C ILE A 34 -2.17 3.47 -7.69
N THR A 35 -3.10 2.64 -8.16
CA THR A 35 -3.33 2.42 -9.59
C THR A 35 -3.78 3.71 -10.28
N ASP A 36 -4.60 4.53 -9.62
CA ASP A 36 -5.10 5.77 -10.18
C ASP A 36 -4.03 6.87 -10.26
N ALA A 37 -2.92 6.72 -9.55
CA ALA A 37 -1.82 7.69 -9.61
C ALA A 37 -1.10 7.55 -10.95
N LYS A 38 -1.14 8.60 -11.77
CA LYS A 38 -0.55 8.58 -13.10
C LYS A 38 0.92 8.97 -13.09
N ALA A 39 1.31 9.87 -12.19
CA ALA A 39 2.70 10.27 -12.06
C ALA A 39 3.43 9.32 -11.12
N GLU A 40 4.68 9.01 -11.46
CA GLU A 40 5.47 8.06 -10.67
C GLU A 40 5.71 8.55 -9.24
N ASP A 41 6.02 9.84 -9.08
CA ASP A 41 6.25 10.42 -7.76
C ASP A 41 4.98 10.40 -6.89
N THR A 42 3.81 10.62 -7.49
CA THR A 42 2.53 10.51 -6.79
C THR A 42 2.29 9.07 -6.36
N ARG A 43 2.59 8.12 -7.23
CA ARG A 43 2.43 6.70 -6.93
C ARG A 43 3.31 6.30 -5.76
N GLU A 44 4.57 6.74 -5.77
CA GLU A 44 5.50 6.45 -4.69
C GLU A 44 5.03 7.00 -3.36
N ARG A 45 4.50 8.23 -3.36
CA ARG A 45 3.96 8.83 -2.14
C ARG A 45 2.76 8.08 -1.61
N ARG A 46 1.88 7.62 -2.51
CA ARG A 46 0.71 6.84 -2.10
C ARG A 46 1.09 5.47 -1.56
N VAL A 47 2.10 4.84 -2.15
CA VAL A 47 2.64 3.58 -1.63
C VAL A 47 3.22 3.81 -0.23
N ALA A 48 4.05 4.83 -0.05
CA ALA A 48 4.66 5.13 1.23
C ALA A 48 3.60 5.40 2.31
N LYS A 49 2.55 6.14 1.96
CA LYS A 49 1.45 6.42 2.89
C LYS A 49 0.71 5.14 3.27
N ALA A 50 0.44 4.28 2.29
CA ALA A 50 -0.24 3.01 2.56
C ALA A 50 0.61 2.13 3.47
N ILE A 51 1.91 2.04 3.22
CA ILE A 51 2.82 1.26 4.04
C ILE A 51 2.83 1.79 5.49
N ALA A 52 2.92 3.10 5.67
CA ALA A 52 2.90 3.71 7.01
C ALA A 52 1.61 3.36 7.76
N MET A 53 0.47 3.44 7.07
CA MET A 53 -0.82 3.08 7.67
C MET A 53 -0.88 1.60 8.05
N LEU A 54 -0.35 0.73 7.20
CA LEU A 54 -0.36 -0.72 7.44
C LEU A 54 0.57 -1.10 8.59
N ARG A 55 1.62 -0.32 8.82
CA ARG A 55 2.51 -0.52 9.96
C ARG A 55 1.92 0.00 11.27
N GLY A 56 0.79 0.69 11.23
CA GLY A 56 0.18 1.31 12.40
C GLY A 56 0.76 2.68 12.73
N GLU A 57 1.54 3.27 11.85
CA GLU A 57 2.07 4.62 12.01
C GLU A 57 1.00 5.64 11.63
N SER A 58 0.90 6.68 12.38
CA SER A 58 -0.12 7.72 12.14
C SER A 58 0.51 9.03 11.74
#